data_9740cf6e4e4cafcaf56efe16148ea02e
#
_entry.id   9740cf6e4e4cafcaf56efe16148ea02e
#
_cell.length_a   1.000
_cell.length_b   1.000
_cell.length_c   1.000
_cell.angle_alpha   90.00
_cell.angle_beta   90.00
_cell.angle_gamma   90.00
#
_symmetry.space_group_name_H-M   'P 1'
#
loop_
_entity.id
_entity.type
_entity.pdbx_description
1 polymer ?
#
loop_
_entity_poly.entity_id
_entity_poly.type
_entity_poly.pdbx_seq_one_letter_code
_entity_poly.pdbx_strand_id
1 'polypeptide(L)'
;MKFVIQRVKNASCTVENQIIGEIQQGFCVFIGVSNEDNTEIADKMIKKLIGMRIFEDENGKTNLSLADVDGSLLLISQFTLYADCKKGNRPSFTNAGNPELANSLYEYIIEKCKEQITNVQTGSFGADMKIALLNDGPFTIVLDSRDL
;
A
#
# COMPACT_ATOMS: atom_id res chain seq x y z
N MET A 1 8.17 8.63 2.37
CA MET A 1 7.20 7.50 2.34
C MET A 1 6.98 7.07 0.91
N LYS A 2 6.88 5.77 0.68
CA LYS A 2 6.61 5.22 -0.66
C LYS A 2 5.45 4.24 -0.59
N PHE A 3 4.55 4.34 -1.55
CA PHE A 3 3.51 3.34 -1.77
C PHE A 3 3.71 2.73 -3.16
N VAL A 4 3.65 1.41 -3.24
CA VAL A 4 3.47 0.70 -4.50
C VAL A 4 2.03 0.21 -4.52
N ILE A 5 1.25 0.76 -5.43
CA ILE A 5 -0.19 0.57 -5.52
C ILE A 5 -0.49 -0.31 -6.71
N GLN A 6 -1.13 -1.44 -6.46
CA GLN A 6 -1.55 -2.35 -7.52
C GLN A 6 -3.08 -2.43 -7.53
N ARG A 7 -3.68 -2.07 -8.66
CA ARG A 7 -5.11 -2.28 -8.89
C ARG A 7 -5.36 -3.77 -9.07
N VAL A 8 -6.28 -4.32 -8.28
CA VAL A 8 -6.50 -5.77 -8.24
C VAL A 8 -7.96 -6.16 -8.43
N LYS A 9 -8.18 -7.35 -8.99
CA LYS A 9 -9.48 -8.04 -8.94
C LYS A 9 -9.67 -8.74 -7.59
N ASN A 10 -8.59 -9.23 -7.01
CA ASN A 10 -8.53 -9.82 -5.69
C ASN A 10 -7.08 -9.80 -5.19
N ALA A 11 -6.92 -9.85 -3.88
CA ALA A 11 -5.62 -10.00 -3.23
C ALA A 11 -5.80 -10.62 -1.85
N SER A 12 -4.78 -11.34 -1.40
CA SER A 12 -4.78 -11.94 -0.06
C SER A 12 -3.40 -11.92 0.57
N CYS A 13 -3.39 -11.92 1.90
CA CYS A 13 -2.18 -12.05 2.72
C CYS A 13 -2.30 -13.29 3.59
N THR A 14 -1.32 -14.19 3.48
CA THR A 14 -1.25 -15.44 4.25
C THR A 14 -0.03 -15.39 5.16
N VAL A 15 -0.23 -15.69 6.43
CA VAL A 15 0.81 -15.84 7.46
C VAL A 15 0.62 -17.20 8.11
N GLU A 16 1.69 -18.00 8.19
CA GLU A 16 1.64 -19.36 8.78
C GLU A 16 0.49 -20.22 8.24
N ASN A 17 0.32 -20.22 6.92
CA ASN A 17 -0.73 -20.95 6.21
C ASN A 17 -2.17 -20.48 6.51
N GLN A 18 -2.34 -19.34 7.17
CA GLN A 18 -3.64 -18.74 7.44
C GLN A 18 -3.81 -17.44 6.66
N ILE A 19 -4.94 -17.29 5.97
CA ILE A 19 -5.29 -16.01 5.33
C ILE A 19 -5.72 -15.05 6.45
N ILE A 20 -4.96 -13.96 6.61
CA ILE A 20 -5.22 -12.93 7.62
C ILE A 20 -5.87 -11.66 7.06
N GLY A 21 -5.82 -11.48 5.75
CA GLY A 21 -6.46 -10.37 5.05
C GLY A 21 -6.76 -10.78 3.62
N GLU A 22 -7.93 -10.39 3.13
CA GLU A 22 -8.37 -10.72 1.78
C GLU A 22 -9.35 -9.66 1.26
N ILE A 23 -9.17 -9.26 0.01
CA ILE A 23 -10.05 -8.31 -0.66
C ILE A 23 -10.43 -8.82 -2.05
N GLN A 24 -11.55 -8.31 -2.57
CA GLN A 24 -11.91 -8.39 -3.96
C GLN A 24 -11.41 -7.13 -4.69
N GLN A 25 -12.18 -6.51 -5.56
CA GLN A 25 -11.77 -5.33 -6.31
C GLN A 25 -11.27 -4.21 -5.39
N GLY A 26 -10.13 -3.65 -5.75
CA GLY A 26 -9.54 -2.53 -5.01
C GLY A 26 -8.06 -2.36 -5.28
N PHE A 27 -7.33 -1.96 -4.23
CA PHE A 27 -5.87 -1.81 -4.29
C PHE A 27 -5.18 -2.72 -3.27
N CYS A 28 -4.14 -3.41 -3.73
CA CYS A 28 -3.10 -3.95 -2.86
C CYS A 28 -1.98 -2.91 -2.79
N VAL A 29 -1.67 -2.41 -1.60
CA VAL A 29 -0.72 -1.32 -1.39
C VAL A 29 0.44 -1.79 -0.52
N PHE A 30 1.64 -1.71 -1.06
CA PHE A 30 2.88 -1.95 -0.30
C PHE A 30 3.39 -0.61 0.21
N ILE A 31 3.61 -0.50 1.52
CA ILE A 31 3.92 0.74 2.22
C ILE A 31 5.34 0.70 2.77
N GLY A 32 6.19 1.60 2.27
CA GLY A 32 7.54 1.82 2.79
C GLY A 32 7.62 3.13 3.58
N VAL A 33 8.20 3.04 4.77
CA VAL A 33 8.42 4.20 5.66
C VAL A 33 9.92 4.47 5.77
N SER A 34 10.31 5.75 5.69
CA SER A 34 11.67 6.21 5.97
C SER A 34 11.76 6.85 7.35
N ASN A 35 12.99 7.08 7.83
CA ASN A 35 13.20 7.76 9.12
C ASN A 35 12.75 9.23 9.13
N GLU A 36 12.53 9.82 7.97
CA GLU A 36 12.10 11.22 7.83
C GLU A 36 10.58 11.38 7.79
N ASP A 37 9.86 10.28 7.75
CA ASP A 37 8.39 10.30 7.63
C ASP A 37 7.70 10.63 8.95
N ASN A 38 6.53 11.23 8.83
CA ASN A 38 5.67 11.63 9.94
C ASN A 38 4.19 11.54 9.53
N THR A 39 3.29 11.89 10.43
CA THR A 39 1.85 11.82 10.18
C THR A 39 1.39 12.81 9.10
N GLU A 40 2.02 13.98 8.97
CA GLU A 40 1.67 14.95 7.92
C GLU A 40 1.97 14.39 6.52
N ILE A 41 3.10 13.72 6.38
CA ILE A 41 3.46 13.02 5.13
C ILE A 41 2.48 11.88 4.86
N ALA A 42 2.16 11.11 5.90
CA ALA A 42 1.17 10.03 5.78
C ALA A 42 -0.19 10.54 5.31
N ASP A 43 -0.67 11.66 5.85
CA ASP A 43 -1.95 12.26 5.45
C ASP A 43 -1.97 12.65 3.97
N LYS A 44 -0.89 13.22 3.45
CA LYS A 44 -0.77 13.54 2.02
C LYS A 44 -0.81 12.28 1.16
N MET A 45 -0.10 11.24 1.58
CA MET A 45 -0.05 9.96 0.87
C MET A 45 -1.43 9.28 0.85
N ILE A 46 -2.12 9.26 1.99
CA ILE A 46 -3.47 8.69 2.12
C ILE A 46 -4.46 9.44 1.22
N LYS A 47 -4.43 10.77 1.26
CA LYS A 47 -5.29 11.59 0.41
C LYS A 47 -5.11 11.28 -1.07
N LYS A 48 -3.85 11.11 -1.51
CA LYS A 48 -3.55 10.71 -2.90
C LYS A 48 -4.06 9.31 -3.20
N LEU A 49 -3.78 8.35 -2.33
CA LEU A 49 -4.21 6.96 -2.49
C LEU A 49 -5.72 6.84 -2.67
N ILE A 50 -6.49 7.43 -1.75
CA ILE A 50 -7.94 7.32 -1.74
C ILE A 50 -8.59 8.11 -2.90
N GLY A 51 -8.03 9.27 -3.23
CA GLY A 51 -8.53 10.12 -4.31
C GLY A 51 -8.12 9.68 -5.71
N MET A 52 -7.30 8.66 -5.84
CA MET A 52 -6.77 8.22 -7.13
C MET A 52 -7.86 7.60 -8.01
N ARG A 53 -8.01 8.13 -9.21
CA ARG A 53 -9.10 7.78 -10.13
C ARG A 53 -8.58 6.85 -11.22
N ILE A 54 -8.36 5.58 -10.89
CA ILE A 54 -7.75 4.60 -11.79
C ILE A 54 -8.63 3.37 -12.05
N PHE A 55 -9.90 3.42 -11.70
CA PHE A 55 -10.87 2.41 -12.16
C PHE A 55 -11.58 2.92 -13.41
N GLU A 56 -11.91 1.98 -14.30
CA GLU A 56 -12.60 2.31 -15.54
C GLU A 56 -14.06 2.72 -15.28
N ASP A 57 -14.50 3.76 -16.00
CA ASP A 57 -15.90 4.16 -16.06
C ASP A 57 -16.66 3.33 -17.12
N GLU A 58 -17.94 3.64 -17.30
CA GLU A 58 -18.81 2.97 -18.29
C GLU A 58 -18.36 3.15 -19.76
N ASN A 59 -17.49 4.14 -20.01
CA ASN A 59 -16.90 4.40 -21.33
C ASN A 59 -15.51 3.77 -21.49
N GLY A 60 -15.06 2.95 -20.51
CA GLY A 60 -13.75 2.33 -20.50
C GLY A 60 -12.59 3.28 -20.21
N LYS A 61 -12.87 4.48 -19.70
CA LYS A 61 -11.85 5.47 -19.35
C LYS A 61 -11.47 5.36 -17.87
N THR A 62 -10.19 5.50 -17.61
CA THR A 62 -9.63 5.58 -16.26
C THR A 62 -10.11 6.85 -15.57
N ASN A 63 -11.10 6.75 -14.69
CA ASN A 63 -11.84 7.90 -14.18
C ASN A 63 -12.42 7.73 -12.76
N LEU A 64 -12.64 6.51 -12.29
CA LEU A 64 -13.34 6.28 -11.02
C LEU A 64 -12.36 6.02 -9.89
N SER A 65 -12.70 6.51 -8.69
CA SER A 65 -11.95 6.29 -7.44
C SER A 65 -12.39 5.01 -6.73
N LEU A 66 -11.69 4.66 -5.64
CA LEU A 66 -12.09 3.55 -4.75
C LEU A 66 -13.53 3.71 -4.26
N ALA A 67 -13.92 4.92 -3.84
CA ALA A 67 -15.26 5.18 -3.35
C ALA A 67 -16.32 4.98 -4.43
N ASP A 68 -16.04 5.39 -5.67
CA ASP A 68 -16.98 5.24 -6.78
C ASP A 68 -17.29 3.79 -7.11
N VAL A 69 -16.33 2.89 -6.91
CA VAL A 69 -16.49 1.45 -7.21
C VAL A 69 -16.71 0.61 -5.95
N ASP A 70 -16.85 1.23 -4.79
CA ASP A 70 -16.89 0.56 -3.49
C ASP A 70 -15.73 -0.44 -3.32
N GLY A 71 -14.54 0.00 -3.71
CA GLY A 71 -13.33 -0.81 -3.68
C GLY A 71 -12.75 -0.96 -2.29
N SER A 72 -11.96 -2.00 -2.11
CA SER A 72 -11.31 -2.36 -0.86
C SER A 72 -9.81 -2.03 -0.88
N LEU A 73 -9.20 -1.98 0.30
CA LEU A 73 -7.75 -1.84 0.46
C LEU A 73 -7.17 -3.06 1.18
N LEU A 74 -6.05 -3.56 0.68
CA LEU A 74 -5.16 -4.46 1.41
C LEU A 74 -3.82 -3.73 1.60
N LEU A 75 -3.51 -3.36 2.84
CA LEU A 75 -2.34 -2.55 3.20
C LEU A 75 -1.24 -3.44 3.79
N ILE A 76 -0.09 -3.46 3.14
CA ILE A 76 1.05 -4.33 3.48
C ILE A 76 2.28 -3.47 3.77
N SER A 77 2.86 -3.63 4.95
CA SER A 77 4.13 -2.99 5.28
C SER A 77 5.28 -3.62 4.48
N GLN A 78 6.12 -2.79 3.86
CA GLN A 78 7.20 -3.25 2.97
C GLN A 78 8.42 -2.33 3.10
N PHE A 79 9.29 -2.57 4.07
CA PHE A 79 10.47 -1.74 4.30
C PHE A 79 11.47 -1.81 3.12
N THR A 80 11.47 -2.90 2.36
CA THR A 80 12.37 -3.11 1.23
C THR A 80 12.16 -2.11 0.09
N LEU A 81 11.09 -1.30 0.11
CA LEU A 81 10.93 -0.19 -0.82
C LEU A 81 11.99 0.90 -0.63
N TYR A 82 12.70 0.88 0.50
CA TYR A 82 13.85 1.74 0.77
C TYR A 82 15.19 1.02 0.61
N ALA A 83 15.22 -0.03 -0.20
CA ALA A 83 16.47 -0.71 -0.54
C ALA A 83 17.41 0.24 -1.29
N ASP A 84 18.69 0.25 -0.89
CA ASP A 84 19.77 0.87 -1.61
C ASP A 84 20.61 -0.20 -2.31
N CYS A 85 20.58 -0.21 -3.62
CA CYS A 85 21.26 -1.18 -4.47
C CYS A 85 22.47 -0.59 -5.20
N LYS A 86 23.02 0.55 -4.73
CA LYS A 86 24.11 1.25 -5.41
C LYS A 86 25.43 0.49 -5.37
N LYS A 87 25.68 -0.29 -4.32
CA LYS A 87 26.94 -1.00 -4.13
C LYS A 87 26.72 -2.50 -4.10
N GLY A 88 27.30 -3.21 -5.08
CA GLY A 88 27.23 -4.66 -5.14
C GLY A 88 25.82 -5.20 -5.35
N ASN A 89 25.66 -6.50 -5.09
CA ASN A 89 24.42 -7.21 -5.35
C ASN A 89 23.57 -7.45 -4.10
N ARG A 90 24.06 -7.06 -2.93
CA ARG A 90 23.34 -7.15 -1.67
C ARG A 90 22.72 -5.80 -1.32
N PRO A 91 21.37 -5.68 -1.31
CA PRO A 91 20.72 -4.43 -0.94
C PRO A 91 21.04 -4.01 0.50
N SER A 92 21.17 -2.71 0.72
CA SER A 92 21.21 -2.12 2.05
C SER A 92 19.84 -1.48 2.37
N PHE A 93 19.45 -1.53 3.64
CA PHE A 93 18.16 -0.99 4.11
C PHE A 93 18.31 0.13 5.13
N THR A 94 19.46 0.79 5.17
CA THR A 94 19.73 1.90 6.11
C THR A 94 18.82 3.09 5.94
N ASN A 95 18.20 3.26 4.76
CA ASN A 95 17.24 4.34 4.48
C ASN A 95 15.81 4.02 4.95
N ALA A 96 15.55 2.77 5.31
CA ALA A 96 14.25 2.39 5.87
C ALA A 96 14.08 2.95 7.29
N GLY A 97 12.86 3.34 7.64
CA GLY A 97 12.51 3.76 8.98
C GLY A 97 12.78 2.65 10.01
N ASN A 98 13.16 3.04 11.23
CA ASN A 98 13.29 2.04 12.28
C ASN A 98 11.94 1.34 12.52
N PRO A 99 11.94 0.08 13.01
CA PRO A 99 10.70 -0.70 13.12
C PRO A 99 9.61 -0.05 13.97
N GLU A 100 9.96 0.65 15.04
CA GLU A 100 8.98 1.33 15.91
C GLU A 100 8.25 2.45 15.17
N LEU A 101 8.99 3.34 14.51
CA LEU A 101 8.42 4.42 13.70
C LEU A 101 7.60 3.86 12.53
N ALA A 102 8.16 2.88 11.81
CA ALA A 102 7.50 2.28 10.66
C ALA A 102 6.18 1.62 11.04
N ASN A 103 6.14 0.86 12.14
CA ASN A 103 4.91 0.24 12.62
C ASN A 103 3.89 1.29 13.08
N SER A 104 4.33 2.31 13.80
CA SER A 104 3.45 3.40 14.26
C SER A 104 2.77 4.11 13.09
N LEU A 105 3.53 4.47 12.05
CA LEU A 105 2.97 5.11 10.86
C LEU A 105 2.12 4.16 10.02
N TYR A 106 2.48 2.89 9.94
CA TYR A 106 1.66 1.89 9.27
C TYR A 106 0.28 1.76 9.94
N GLU A 107 0.23 1.66 11.26
CA GLU A 107 -1.03 1.62 12.00
C GLU A 107 -1.85 2.91 11.85
N TYR A 108 -1.18 4.07 11.85
CA TYR A 108 -1.82 5.36 11.59
C TYR A 108 -2.50 5.38 10.21
N ILE A 109 -1.80 4.90 9.18
CA ILE A 109 -2.34 4.83 7.82
C ILE A 109 -3.58 3.93 7.78
N ILE A 110 -3.53 2.77 8.43
CA ILE A 110 -4.65 1.84 8.51
C ILE A 110 -5.88 2.52 9.11
N GLU A 111 -5.73 3.17 10.27
CA GLU A 111 -6.84 3.83 10.95
C GLU A 111 -7.43 4.96 10.12
N LYS A 112 -6.59 5.78 9.48
CA LYS A 112 -7.04 6.85 8.60
C LYS A 112 -7.76 6.34 7.34
N CYS A 113 -7.30 5.26 6.74
CA CYS A 113 -7.98 4.63 5.61
C CYS A 113 -9.35 4.08 6.03
N LYS A 114 -9.46 3.47 7.21
CA LYS A 114 -10.75 2.96 7.74
C LYS A 114 -11.80 4.05 7.94
N GLU A 115 -11.40 5.29 8.14
CA GLU A 115 -12.33 6.41 8.25
C GLU A 115 -13.08 6.69 6.93
N GLN A 116 -12.51 6.30 5.80
CA GLN A 116 -13.00 6.67 4.47
C GLN A 116 -13.36 5.48 3.57
N ILE A 117 -12.79 4.31 3.82
CA ILE A 117 -12.99 3.09 3.03
C ILE A 117 -13.62 2.02 3.92
N THR A 118 -14.72 1.44 3.44
CA THR A 118 -15.52 0.48 4.22
C THR A 118 -14.74 -0.79 4.54
N ASN A 119 -14.02 -1.34 3.57
CA ASN A 119 -13.26 -2.58 3.77
C ASN A 119 -11.76 -2.33 3.61
N VAL A 120 -11.07 -2.25 4.75
CA VAL A 120 -9.61 -2.15 4.83
C VAL A 120 -9.08 -3.39 5.52
N GLN A 121 -8.32 -4.18 4.79
CA GLN A 121 -7.65 -5.38 5.27
C GLN A 121 -6.15 -5.12 5.36
N THR A 122 -5.46 -5.88 6.21
CA THR A 122 -4.05 -5.65 6.50
C THR A 122 -3.26 -6.94 6.53
N GLY A 123 -1.94 -6.83 6.40
CA GLY A 123 -1.00 -7.86 6.77
C GLY A 123 -0.68 -7.83 8.27
N SER A 124 0.43 -8.42 8.64
CA SER A 124 1.00 -8.39 9.99
C SER A 124 2.41 -7.81 9.92
N PHE A 125 2.63 -6.68 10.59
CA PHE A 125 3.93 -5.99 10.56
C PHE A 125 5.06 -6.92 11.02
N GLY A 126 6.12 -7.01 10.20
CA GLY A 126 7.29 -7.81 10.50
C GLY A 126 7.15 -9.32 10.29
N ALA A 127 5.98 -9.81 9.93
CA ALA A 127 5.77 -11.23 9.66
C ALA A 127 6.25 -11.63 8.26
N ASP A 128 6.53 -12.92 8.08
CA ASP A 128 6.68 -13.51 6.74
C ASP A 128 5.29 -13.65 6.12
N MET A 129 5.02 -12.83 5.12
CA MET A 129 3.71 -12.76 4.46
C MET A 129 3.80 -13.27 3.03
N LYS A 130 2.85 -14.15 2.66
CA LYS A 130 2.65 -14.56 1.27
C LYS A 130 1.50 -13.74 0.69
N ILE A 131 1.83 -12.87 -0.24
CA ILE A 131 0.85 -11.97 -0.85
C ILE A 131 0.51 -12.53 -2.24
N ALA A 132 -0.73 -12.94 -2.40
CA ALA A 132 -1.28 -13.34 -3.70
C ALA A 132 -2.15 -12.20 -4.22
N LEU A 133 -2.01 -11.86 -5.49
CA LEU A 133 -2.84 -10.82 -6.08
C LEU A 133 -3.03 -11.05 -7.58
N LEU A 134 -4.17 -10.62 -8.08
CA LEU A 134 -4.43 -10.55 -9.53
C LEU A 134 -4.43 -9.07 -9.93
N ASN A 135 -3.28 -8.63 -10.48
CA ASN A 135 -3.13 -7.27 -10.96
C ASN A 135 -4.00 -7.07 -12.20
N ASP A 136 -4.88 -6.07 -12.12
CA ASP A 136 -5.88 -5.81 -13.14
C ASP A 136 -5.40 -4.73 -14.10
N GLY A 137 -4.98 -5.19 -15.30
CA GLY A 137 -4.59 -4.29 -16.35
C GLY A 137 -3.34 -4.68 -17.14
N PRO A 138 -2.13 -4.92 -16.62
CA PRO A 138 -1.70 -4.58 -15.26
C PRO A 138 -1.78 -3.07 -15.02
N PHE A 139 -1.96 -2.69 -13.77
CA PHE A 139 -2.00 -1.28 -13.37
C PHE A 139 -1.28 -1.12 -12.03
N THR A 140 -0.09 -0.52 -12.07
CA THR A 140 0.80 -0.37 -10.92
C THR A 140 1.32 1.06 -10.88
N ILE A 141 1.18 1.72 -9.73
CA ILE A 141 1.65 3.09 -9.51
C ILE A 141 2.62 3.10 -8.34
N VAL A 142 3.74 3.79 -8.53
CA VAL A 142 4.68 4.12 -7.46
C VAL A 142 4.43 5.56 -7.04
N LEU A 143 4.03 5.76 -5.79
CA LEU A 143 3.80 7.06 -5.19
C LEU A 143 4.91 7.33 -4.17
N ASP A 144 5.66 8.39 -4.37
CA ASP A 144 6.73 8.82 -3.46
C ASP A 144 6.35 10.18 -2.85
N SER A 145 6.41 10.30 -1.54
CA SER A 145 6.05 11.54 -0.83
C SER A 145 6.92 12.74 -1.24
N ARG A 146 8.12 12.48 -1.75
CA ARG A 146 9.02 13.53 -2.24
C ARG A 146 8.52 14.21 -3.51
N ASP A 147 7.60 13.57 -4.23
CA ASP A 147 7.01 14.08 -5.47
C ASP A 147 5.66 14.79 -5.25
N LEU A 148 5.25 14.94 -4.00
CA LEU A 148 3.95 15.53 -3.64
C LEU A 148 4.07 16.96 -3.10
#